data_c0bc24ae2803b7ea91d0e49d79624ebb
#
_entry.id   c0bc24ae2803b7ea91d0e49d79624ebb
#
_cell.length_a   1.000
_cell.length_b   1.000
_cell.length_c   1.000
_cell.angle_alpha   90.00
_cell.angle_beta   90.00
_cell.angle_gamma   90.00
#
_symmetry.space_group_name_H-M   'P 1'
#
loop_
_entity.id
_entity.type
_entity.pdbx_description
1 polymer ?
#
loop_
_entity_poly.entity_id
_entity_poly.type
_entity_poly.pdbx_seq_one_letter_code
_entity_poly.pdbx_strand_id
1 'polypeptide(L)'
;MEPQDDQKAAWDLFKKAYERQMKGEFEEAVKLYTESIELYPTAEAYTFRGWTNSFMGMLDEAIEDCHRAIAVDPDFGNPYNDIGAYLIEKGQLDDAIEWLEKATRAKRYESPAFPHLNLGRVYEKKREWDKALECYQQALRINPKYDLAQRAFTRLRAMMN
;
A
#
# COMPACT_ATOMS: atom_id res chain seq x y z
N MET A 1 -31.77 -11.65 -0.30
CA MET A 1 -30.48 -12.37 -0.26
C MET A 1 -29.96 -12.26 1.17
N GLU A 2 -29.45 -13.36 1.73
CA GLU A 2 -28.91 -13.30 3.08
C GLU A 2 -27.55 -12.57 3.09
N PRO A 3 -27.18 -11.88 4.20
CA PRO A 3 -25.89 -11.15 4.28
C PRO A 3 -24.65 -11.99 3.96
N GLN A 4 -24.70 -13.29 4.20
CA GLN A 4 -23.63 -14.22 3.86
C GLN A 4 -23.49 -14.44 2.36
N ASP A 5 -24.59 -14.38 1.60
CA ASP A 5 -24.59 -14.52 0.14
C ASP A 5 -23.97 -13.29 -0.51
N ASP A 6 -24.28 -12.09 0.00
CA ASP A 6 -23.69 -10.83 -0.51
C ASP A 6 -22.20 -10.77 -0.25
N GLN A 7 -21.75 -11.20 0.92
CA GLN A 7 -20.33 -11.26 1.25
C GLN A 7 -19.56 -12.21 0.33
N LYS A 8 -20.13 -13.38 0.05
CA LYS A 8 -19.51 -14.36 -0.85
C LYS A 8 -19.48 -13.83 -2.30
N ALA A 9 -20.58 -13.25 -2.77
CA ALA A 9 -20.66 -12.68 -4.11
C ALA A 9 -19.67 -11.50 -4.27
N ALA A 10 -19.56 -10.65 -3.26
CA ALA A 10 -18.59 -9.55 -3.24
C ALA A 10 -17.14 -10.06 -3.32
N TRP A 11 -16.83 -11.13 -2.60
CA TRP A 11 -15.51 -11.77 -2.64
C TRP A 11 -15.20 -12.36 -4.02
N ASP A 12 -16.18 -13.00 -4.66
CA ASP A 12 -16.00 -13.54 -6.01
C ASP A 12 -15.74 -12.43 -7.04
N LEU A 13 -16.43 -11.29 -6.92
CA LEU A 13 -16.17 -10.10 -7.74
C LEU A 13 -14.79 -9.51 -7.47
N PHE A 14 -14.37 -9.44 -6.22
CA PHE A 14 -13.02 -9.00 -5.85
C PHE A 14 -11.93 -9.87 -6.53
N LYS A 15 -12.07 -11.18 -6.49
CA LYS A 15 -11.12 -12.10 -7.14
C LYS A 15 -11.05 -11.88 -8.65
N LYS A 16 -12.20 -11.70 -9.30
CA LYS A 16 -12.25 -11.37 -10.74
C LYS A 16 -11.59 -10.03 -11.04
N ALA A 17 -11.84 -9.03 -10.18
CA ALA A 17 -11.20 -7.72 -10.30
C ALA A 17 -9.68 -7.83 -10.22
N TYR A 18 -9.17 -8.58 -9.25
CA TYR A 18 -7.74 -8.82 -9.07
C TYR A 18 -7.11 -9.50 -10.29
N GLU A 19 -7.79 -10.49 -10.88
CA GLU A 19 -7.32 -11.14 -12.12
C GLU A 19 -7.20 -10.14 -13.28
N ARG A 20 -8.19 -9.24 -13.43
CA ARG A 20 -8.15 -8.18 -14.46
C ARG A 20 -7.03 -7.19 -14.21
N GLN A 21 -6.84 -6.78 -12.96
CA GLN A 21 -5.75 -5.91 -12.55
C GLN A 21 -4.38 -6.51 -12.91
N MET A 22 -4.17 -7.79 -12.63
CA MET A 22 -2.92 -8.49 -12.94
C MET A 22 -2.66 -8.62 -14.45
N LYS A 23 -3.69 -8.56 -15.26
CA LYS A 23 -3.59 -8.53 -16.73
C LYS A 23 -3.42 -7.12 -17.31
N GLY A 24 -3.42 -6.09 -16.46
CA GLY A 24 -3.35 -4.69 -16.89
C GLY A 24 -4.67 -4.13 -17.42
N GLU A 25 -5.78 -4.83 -17.23
CA GLU A 25 -7.12 -4.42 -17.62
C GLU A 25 -7.73 -3.56 -16.50
N PHE A 26 -7.17 -2.35 -16.30
CA PHE A 26 -7.42 -1.53 -15.10
C PHE A 26 -8.84 -0.99 -15.01
N GLU A 27 -9.41 -0.51 -16.11
CA GLU A 27 -10.78 0.01 -16.12
C GLU A 27 -11.79 -1.07 -15.75
N GLU A 28 -11.62 -2.28 -16.29
CA GLU A 28 -12.47 -3.43 -15.97
C GLU A 28 -12.28 -3.86 -14.50
N ALA A 29 -11.05 -3.85 -14.01
CA ALA A 29 -10.76 -4.15 -12.62
C ALA A 29 -11.45 -3.15 -11.67
N VAL A 30 -11.38 -1.84 -11.94
CA VAL A 30 -12.04 -0.80 -11.15
C VAL A 30 -13.55 -1.03 -11.12
N LYS A 31 -14.16 -1.37 -12.25
CA LYS A 31 -15.58 -1.68 -12.34
C LYS A 31 -15.97 -2.85 -11.44
N LEU A 32 -15.22 -3.95 -11.50
CA LEU A 32 -15.48 -5.15 -10.70
C LEU A 32 -15.24 -4.91 -9.20
N TYR A 33 -14.21 -4.15 -8.82
CA TYR A 33 -14.04 -3.73 -7.43
C TYR A 33 -15.20 -2.87 -6.95
N THR A 34 -15.70 -1.97 -7.80
CA THR A 34 -16.86 -1.13 -7.47
C THR A 34 -18.11 -1.98 -7.23
N GLU A 35 -18.38 -2.94 -8.11
CA GLU A 35 -19.49 -3.88 -7.91
C GLU A 35 -19.34 -4.70 -6.62
N SER A 36 -18.13 -5.14 -6.30
CA SER A 36 -17.83 -5.82 -5.03
C SER A 36 -18.16 -4.93 -3.81
N ILE A 37 -17.74 -3.67 -3.85
CA ILE A 37 -17.98 -2.69 -2.77
C ILE A 37 -19.48 -2.40 -2.61
N GLU A 38 -20.22 -2.28 -3.71
CA GLU A 38 -21.66 -2.03 -3.68
C GLU A 38 -22.43 -3.19 -3.03
N LEU A 39 -21.98 -4.43 -3.22
CA LEU A 39 -22.58 -5.58 -2.57
C LEU A 39 -22.19 -5.69 -1.10
N TYR A 40 -20.92 -5.63 -0.79
CA TYR A 40 -20.40 -5.74 0.56
C TYR A 40 -19.06 -5.00 0.67
N PRO A 41 -19.04 -3.80 1.26
CA PRO A 41 -17.81 -3.00 1.39
C PRO A 41 -16.77 -3.68 2.26
N THR A 42 -15.54 -3.80 1.74
CA THR A 42 -14.38 -4.33 2.48
C THR A 42 -13.19 -3.38 2.36
N ALA A 43 -12.34 -3.38 3.37
CA ALA A 43 -11.09 -2.59 3.33
C ALA A 43 -10.20 -3.05 2.17
N GLU A 44 -10.15 -4.34 1.89
CA GLU A 44 -9.40 -4.92 0.77
C GLU A 44 -9.89 -4.37 -0.58
N ALA A 45 -11.20 -4.37 -0.82
CA ALA A 45 -11.74 -3.92 -2.10
C ALA A 45 -11.47 -2.44 -2.36
N TYR A 46 -11.63 -1.58 -1.37
CA TYR A 46 -11.23 -0.17 -1.47
C TYR A 46 -9.74 0.00 -1.72
N THR A 47 -8.90 -0.70 -0.97
CA THR A 47 -7.44 -0.62 -1.09
C THR A 47 -6.98 -1.03 -2.49
N PHE A 48 -7.48 -2.14 -3.00
CA PHE A 48 -7.10 -2.66 -4.32
C PHE A 48 -7.67 -1.82 -5.47
N ARG A 49 -8.86 -1.24 -5.31
CA ARG A 49 -9.37 -0.27 -6.28
C ARG A 49 -8.47 0.97 -6.32
N GLY A 50 -8.08 1.47 -5.18
CA GLY A 50 -7.12 2.58 -5.07
C GLY A 50 -5.78 2.23 -5.74
N TRP A 51 -5.25 1.04 -5.48
CA TRP A 51 -4.03 0.58 -6.12
C TRP A 51 -4.17 0.51 -7.64
N THR A 52 -5.29 0.03 -8.14
CA THR A 52 -5.59 0.00 -9.58
C THR A 52 -5.64 1.42 -10.16
N ASN A 53 -6.29 2.35 -9.48
CA ASN A 53 -6.33 3.77 -9.89
C ASN A 53 -4.93 4.39 -9.94
N SER A 54 -4.03 4.01 -9.04
CA SER A 54 -2.66 4.52 -9.03
C SER A 54 -1.87 4.13 -10.28
N PHE A 55 -2.11 2.95 -10.85
CA PHE A 55 -1.51 2.54 -12.13
C PHE A 55 -1.98 3.39 -13.31
N MET A 56 -3.16 3.99 -13.20
CA MET A 56 -3.69 4.92 -14.20
C MET A 56 -3.30 6.38 -13.92
N GLY A 57 -2.44 6.62 -12.92
CA GLY A 57 -2.01 7.96 -12.53
C GLY A 57 -3.02 8.74 -11.69
N MET A 58 -4.11 8.11 -11.26
CA MET A 58 -5.19 8.73 -10.49
C MET A 58 -4.88 8.67 -9.00
N LEU A 59 -3.84 9.40 -8.58
CA LEU A 59 -3.32 9.32 -7.21
C LEU A 59 -4.27 9.88 -6.15
N ASP A 60 -5.01 10.95 -6.46
CA ASP A 60 -5.95 11.54 -5.50
C ASP A 60 -7.13 10.58 -5.23
N GLU A 61 -7.66 9.95 -6.26
CA GLU A 61 -8.70 8.93 -6.14
C GLU A 61 -8.18 7.69 -5.39
N ALA A 62 -6.93 7.30 -5.64
CA ALA A 62 -6.29 6.20 -4.93
C ALA A 62 -6.17 6.48 -3.42
N ILE A 63 -5.74 7.68 -3.04
CA ILE A 63 -5.66 8.12 -1.64
C ILE A 63 -7.05 8.14 -1.00
N GLU A 64 -8.04 8.64 -1.70
CA GLU A 64 -9.42 8.67 -1.20
C GLU A 64 -9.96 7.27 -0.92
N ASP A 65 -9.71 6.31 -1.81
CA ASP A 65 -10.06 4.90 -1.59
C ASP A 65 -9.34 4.30 -0.38
N CYS A 66 -8.09 4.65 -0.16
CA CYS A 66 -7.37 4.24 1.04
C CYS A 66 -8.02 4.80 2.32
N HIS A 67 -8.50 6.04 2.31
CA HIS A 67 -9.25 6.60 3.44
C HIS A 67 -10.57 5.84 3.69
N ARG A 68 -11.28 5.46 2.64
CA ARG A 68 -12.48 4.61 2.76
C ARG A 68 -12.14 3.24 3.34
N ALA A 69 -11.04 2.63 2.92
CA ALA A 69 -10.56 1.36 3.47
C ALA A 69 -10.27 1.46 4.97
N ILE A 70 -9.61 2.52 5.42
CA ILE A 70 -9.31 2.78 6.83
C ILE A 70 -10.60 2.97 7.64
N ALA A 71 -11.61 3.62 7.06
CA ALA A 71 -12.91 3.78 7.71
C ALA A 71 -13.62 2.43 7.93
N VAL A 72 -13.44 1.47 7.01
CA VAL A 72 -14.01 0.12 7.14
C VAL A 72 -13.25 -0.73 8.15
N ASP A 73 -11.92 -0.72 8.09
CA ASP A 73 -11.06 -1.46 9.01
C ASP A 73 -9.78 -0.66 9.33
N PRO A 74 -9.76 0.06 10.47
CA PRO A 74 -8.61 0.85 10.87
C PRO A 74 -7.35 0.03 11.19
N ASP A 75 -7.49 -1.27 11.41
CA ASP A 75 -6.37 -2.16 11.75
C ASP A 75 -5.67 -2.72 10.50
N PHE A 76 -6.27 -2.59 9.33
CA PHE A 76 -5.68 -3.04 8.07
C PHE A 76 -4.56 -2.11 7.62
N GLY A 77 -3.31 -2.63 7.55
CA GLY A 77 -2.11 -1.82 7.34
C GLY A 77 -1.87 -1.35 5.91
N ASN A 78 -2.34 -2.09 4.91
CA ASN A 78 -2.09 -1.82 3.50
C ASN A 78 -2.46 -0.39 3.07
N PRO A 79 -3.67 0.15 3.38
CA PRO A 79 -4.02 1.49 2.93
C PRO A 79 -3.14 2.59 3.53
N TYR A 80 -2.64 2.43 4.74
CA TYR A 80 -1.71 3.41 5.33
C TYR A 80 -0.39 3.46 4.56
N ASN A 81 0.18 2.30 4.24
CA ASN A 81 1.40 2.22 3.43
C ASN A 81 1.16 2.76 2.01
N ASP A 82 0.03 2.46 1.40
CA ASP A 82 -0.31 2.90 0.05
C ASP A 82 -0.47 4.41 -0.02
N ILE A 83 -1.14 5.04 0.96
CA ILE A 83 -1.19 6.51 1.07
C ILE A 83 0.24 7.08 1.12
N GLY A 84 1.10 6.50 1.96
CA GLY A 84 2.50 6.92 2.04
C GLY A 84 3.21 6.83 0.69
N ALA A 85 3.06 5.72 -0.02
CA ALA A 85 3.64 5.53 -1.35
C ALA A 85 3.13 6.56 -2.38
N TYR A 86 1.84 6.83 -2.40
CA TYR A 86 1.24 7.83 -3.30
C TYR A 86 1.68 9.26 -2.96
N LEU A 87 1.81 9.58 -1.68
CA LEU A 87 2.34 10.87 -1.24
C LEU A 87 3.82 11.07 -1.63
N ILE A 88 4.62 10.01 -1.62
CA ILE A 88 6.00 10.04 -2.14
C ILE A 88 5.98 10.41 -3.63
N GLU A 89 5.12 9.78 -4.43
CA GLU A 89 4.99 10.10 -5.85
C GLU A 89 4.57 11.55 -6.09
N LYS A 90 3.73 12.10 -5.22
CA LYS A 90 3.30 13.51 -5.25
C LYS A 90 4.35 14.49 -4.73
N GLY A 91 5.46 14.01 -4.19
CA GLY A 91 6.51 14.83 -3.59
C GLY A 91 6.20 15.36 -2.20
N GLN A 92 5.14 14.88 -1.56
CA GLN A 92 4.69 15.25 -0.21
C GLN A 92 5.36 14.35 0.84
N LEU A 93 6.67 14.51 0.99
CA LEU A 93 7.51 13.59 1.75
C LEU A 93 7.22 13.59 3.27
N ASP A 94 7.01 14.76 3.87
CA ASP A 94 6.73 14.84 5.31
C ASP A 94 5.38 14.22 5.68
N ASP A 95 4.36 14.44 4.84
CA ASP A 95 3.05 13.80 5.02
C ASP A 95 3.15 12.28 4.85
N ALA A 96 3.96 11.82 3.90
CA ALA A 96 4.19 10.39 3.67
C ALA A 96 4.75 9.69 4.91
N ILE A 97 5.69 10.32 5.64
CA ILE A 97 6.30 9.77 6.85
C ILE A 97 5.23 9.41 7.87
N GLU A 98 4.30 10.31 8.15
CA GLU A 98 3.23 10.10 9.14
C GLU A 98 2.38 8.87 8.81
N TRP A 99 1.98 8.72 7.54
CA TRP A 99 1.18 7.58 7.10
C TRP A 99 1.96 6.26 7.11
N LEU A 100 3.22 6.28 6.71
CA LEU A 100 4.08 5.10 6.76
C LEU A 100 4.35 4.65 8.19
N GLU A 101 4.54 5.57 9.13
CA GLU A 101 4.68 5.25 10.56
C GLU A 101 3.41 4.59 11.10
N LYS A 102 2.23 5.06 10.72
CA LYS A 102 0.96 4.39 11.05
C LYS A 102 0.91 2.96 10.50
N ALA A 103 1.38 2.75 9.27
CA ALA A 103 1.46 1.42 8.67
C ALA A 103 2.36 0.46 9.46
N THR A 104 3.48 0.93 10.00
CA THR A 104 4.39 0.11 10.82
C THR A 104 3.75 -0.38 12.12
N ARG A 105 2.70 0.28 12.59
CA ARG A 105 1.98 -0.04 13.83
C ARG A 105 0.65 -0.75 13.61
N ALA A 106 0.29 -0.99 12.36
CA ALA A 106 -0.99 -1.64 12.04
C ALA A 106 -1.04 -3.07 12.56
N LYS A 107 -2.18 -3.47 13.12
CA LYS A 107 -2.36 -4.78 13.74
C LYS A 107 -2.51 -5.91 12.72
N ARG A 108 -3.05 -5.61 11.55
CA ARG A 108 -3.30 -6.58 10.49
C ARG A 108 -2.58 -6.16 9.21
N TYR A 109 -1.34 -6.63 9.04
CA TYR A 109 -0.54 -6.33 7.86
C TYR A 109 0.37 -7.52 7.52
N GLU A 110 0.14 -8.14 6.36
CA GLU A 110 0.89 -9.31 5.90
C GLU A 110 2.33 -8.99 5.47
N SER A 111 2.60 -7.76 5.11
CA SER A 111 3.91 -7.32 4.62
C SER A 111 4.47 -6.15 5.43
N PRO A 112 4.72 -6.32 6.74
CA PRO A 112 5.11 -5.23 7.63
C PRO A 112 6.50 -4.64 7.33
N ALA A 113 7.29 -5.27 6.47
CA ALA A 113 8.58 -4.73 6.01
C ALA A 113 8.41 -3.60 4.97
N PHE A 114 7.32 -3.55 4.22
CA PHE A 114 7.10 -2.55 3.16
C PHE A 114 7.12 -1.10 3.67
N PRO A 115 6.42 -0.73 4.74
CA PRO A 115 6.48 0.66 5.21
C PRO A 115 7.87 1.09 5.66
N HIS A 116 8.68 0.19 6.19
CA HIS A 116 10.08 0.51 6.52
C HIS A 116 10.93 0.75 5.27
N LEU A 117 10.74 -0.02 4.20
CA LEU A 117 11.37 0.26 2.91
C LEU A 117 10.97 1.64 2.38
N ASN A 118 9.69 1.95 2.41
CA ASN A 118 9.17 3.23 1.94
C ASN A 118 9.63 4.41 2.80
N LEU A 119 9.71 4.26 4.12
CA LEU A 119 10.33 5.25 5.01
C LEU A 119 11.79 5.50 4.65
N GLY A 120 12.55 4.44 4.37
CA GLY A 120 13.93 4.56 3.91
C GLY A 120 14.02 5.39 2.62
N ARG A 121 13.14 5.15 1.66
CA ARG A 121 13.07 5.91 0.41
C ARG A 121 12.76 7.39 0.64
N VAL A 122 11.86 7.70 1.57
CA VAL A 122 11.54 9.08 1.95
C VAL A 122 12.75 9.77 2.54
N TYR A 123 13.40 9.17 3.52
CA TYR A 123 14.58 9.75 4.17
C TYR A 123 15.76 9.90 3.19
N GLU A 124 15.91 8.96 2.25
CA GLU A 124 16.89 9.08 1.17
C GLU A 124 16.62 10.31 0.30
N LYS A 125 15.38 10.53 -0.11
CA LYS A 125 14.97 11.72 -0.88
C LYS A 125 15.17 13.02 -0.09
N LYS A 126 15.06 12.99 1.22
CA LYS A 126 15.34 14.10 2.14
C LYS A 126 16.83 14.27 2.44
N ARG A 127 17.68 13.38 1.94
CA ARG A 127 19.12 13.31 2.22
C ARG A 127 19.46 13.05 3.69
N GLU A 128 18.55 12.44 4.42
CA GLU A 128 18.74 11.98 5.79
C GLU A 128 19.25 10.52 5.79
N TRP A 129 20.49 10.37 5.38
CA TRP A 129 21.11 9.09 5.02
C TRP A 129 21.11 8.06 6.15
N ASP A 130 21.46 8.49 7.37
CA ASP A 130 21.50 7.61 8.54
C ASP A 130 20.12 7.04 8.87
N LYS A 131 19.08 7.89 8.83
CA LYS A 131 17.70 7.45 9.03
C LYS A 131 17.24 6.50 7.93
N ALA A 132 17.63 6.75 6.69
CA ALA A 132 17.32 5.85 5.58
C ALA A 132 17.94 4.47 5.78
N LEU A 133 19.23 4.41 6.16
CA LEU A 133 19.91 3.15 6.47
C LEU A 133 19.21 2.37 7.59
N GLU A 134 18.84 3.07 8.66
CA GLU A 134 18.12 2.48 9.79
C GLU A 134 16.78 1.85 9.35
N CYS A 135 16.01 2.56 8.51
CA CYS A 135 14.75 2.05 7.97
C CYS A 135 14.96 0.81 7.11
N TYR A 136 15.93 0.80 6.20
CA TYR A 136 16.24 -0.37 5.38
C TYR A 136 16.70 -1.55 6.24
N GLN A 137 17.50 -1.29 7.26
CA GLN A 137 17.95 -2.29 8.20
C GLN A 137 16.78 -2.89 8.98
N GLN A 138 15.82 -2.05 9.41
CA GLN A 138 14.60 -2.52 10.08
C GLN A 138 13.75 -3.39 9.15
N ALA A 139 13.60 -3.02 7.90
CA ALA A 139 12.92 -3.86 6.91
C ALA A 139 13.57 -5.24 6.78
N LEU A 140 14.90 -5.31 6.78
CA LEU A 140 15.67 -6.55 6.71
C LEU A 140 15.60 -7.38 8.00
N ARG A 141 15.45 -6.76 9.17
CA ARG A 141 15.19 -7.49 10.42
C ARG A 141 13.85 -8.20 10.39
N ILE A 142 12.83 -7.55 9.81
CA ILE A 142 11.48 -8.13 9.67
C ILE A 142 11.48 -9.23 8.60
N ASN A 143 12.09 -8.96 7.45
CA ASN A 143 12.18 -9.90 6.33
C ASN A 143 13.62 -9.93 5.78
N PRO A 144 14.47 -10.85 6.26
CA PRO A 144 15.86 -10.96 5.81
C PRO A 144 16.04 -11.24 4.31
N LYS A 145 15.00 -11.77 3.66
CA LYS A 145 14.98 -12.08 2.23
C LYS A 145 14.41 -10.97 1.36
N TYR A 146 14.14 -9.79 1.94
CA TYR A 146 13.57 -8.67 1.20
C TYR A 146 14.63 -8.03 0.29
N ASP A 147 14.71 -8.50 -0.94
CA ASP A 147 15.74 -8.13 -1.91
C ASP A 147 15.80 -6.62 -2.19
N LEU A 148 14.65 -5.96 -2.32
CA LEU A 148 14.61 -4.51 -2.54
C LEU A 148 15.24 -3.72 -1.38
N ALA A 149 14.98 -4.12 -0.14
CA ALA A 149 15.57 -3.50 1.03
C ALA A 149 17.09 -3.79 1.11
N GLN A 150 17.49 -5.00 0.77
CA GLN A 150 18.93 -5.37 0.75
C GLN A 150 19.69 -4.55 -0.29
N ARG A 151 19.16 -4.41 -1.49
CA ARG A 151 19.77 -3.61 -2.55
C ARG A 151 19.87 -2.13 -2.15
N ALA A 152 18.79 -1.59 -1.60
CA ALA A 152 18.75 -0.19 -1.16
C ALA A 152 19.77 0.06 -0.04
N PHE A 153 19.83 -0.82 0.96
CA PHE A 153 20.79 -0.74 2.05
C PHE A 153 22.23 -0.79 1.55
N THR A 154 22.57 -1.78 0.73
CA THR A 154 23.93 -1.98 0.19
C THR A 154 24.38 -0.78 -0.65
N ARG A 155 23.51 -0.31 -1.54
CA ARG A 155 23.77 0.85 -2.40
C ARG A 155 24.02 2.11 -1.57
N LEU A 156 23.15 2.40 -0.62
CA LEU A 156 23.26 3.61 0.20
C LEU A 156 24.51 3.59 1.07
N ARG A 157 24.81 2.44 1.70
CA ARG A 157 26.00 2.27 2.51
C ARG A 157 27.30 2.48 1.71
N ALA A 158 27.33 1.97 0.48
CA ALA A 158 28.46 2.18 -0.41
C ALA A 158 28.67 3.66 -0.81
N MET A 159 27.57 4.42 -0.93
CA MET A 159 27.66 5.86 -1.23
C MET A 159 28.16 6.70 -0.04
N MET A 160 28.00 6.22 1.18
CA MET A 160 28.40 6.92 2.41
C MET A 160 29.84 6.65 2.82
N ASN A 161 30.50 5.64 2.25
CA ASN A 161 31.92 5.30 2.46
C ASN A 161 32.81 5.95 1.39
#